data_322c62836251685796445b191057ca77
#
_entry.id   322c62836251685796445b191057ca77
#
_cell.length_a   1.000
_cell.length_b   1.000
_cell.length_c   1.000
_cell.angle_alpha   90.00
_cell.angle_beta   90.00
_cell.angle_gamma   90.00
#
_symmetry.space_group_name_H-M   'P 1'
#
loop_
_entity.id
_entity.type
_entity.pdbx_description
1 polymer ?
#
loop_
_entity_poly.entity_id
_entity_poly.type
_entity_poly.pdbx_seq_one_letter_code
_entity_poly.pdbx_strand_id
1 'polypeptide(L)'
;MDLANKKERRRTQSINSAFSNLRDCIPNVPSDTKLSKIKTLRLATSYISYLMKILDSPYENCTKLLSEGFRADLTNAKRSTQQNRIETQNFVYIVHLYNEHVNSFEKSSPSKLNQN
;
A
#
# COMPACT_ATOMS: atom_id res chain seq x y z
N MET A 1 16.78 -32.17 -4.91
CA MET A 1 15.63 -31.25 -4.92
C MET A 1 15.49 -30.64 -6.30
N ASP A 2 14.30 -30.68 -6.83
CA ASP A 2 14.02 -30.17 -8.17
C ASP A 2 14.24 -28.66 -8.25
N LEU A 3 14.75 -28.18 -9.39
CA LEU A 3 14.98 -26.75 -9.65
C LEU A 3 13.66 -25.95 -9.56
N ALA A 4 12.56 -26.54 -10.05
CA ALA A 4 11.23 -25.91 -9.97
C ALA A 4 10.81 -25.65 -8.52
N ASN A 5 11.09 -26.59 -7.63
CA ASN A 5 10.77 -26.44 -6.21
C ASN A 5 11.62 -25.37 -5.54
N LYS A 6 12.90 -25.26 -5.95
CA LYS A 6 13.78 -24.20 -5.46
C LYS A 6 13.29 -22.82 -5.90
N LYS A 7 12.90 -22.68 -7.16
CA LYS A 7 12.36 -21.43 -7.69
C LYS A 7 11.09 -21.01 -6.95
N GLU A 8 10.19 -21.95 -6.74
CA GLU A 8 8.91 -21.67 -6.05
C GLU A 8 9.15 -21.28 -4.60
N ARG A 9 10.09 -21.92 -3.93
CA ARG A 9 10.45 -21.59 -2.56
C ARG A 9 11.00 -20.17 -2.45
N ARG A 10 11.90 -19.78 -3.36
CA ARG A 10 12.45 -18.43 -3.40
C ARG A 10 11.38 -17.39 -3.67
N ARG A 11 10.48 -17.69 -4.59
CA ARG A 11 9.36 -16.82 -4.91
C ARG A 11 8.47 -16.60 -3.69
N THR A 12 8.11 -17.68 -2.98
CA THR A 12 7.30 -17.61 -1.78
C THR A 12 7.98 -16.78 -0.70
N GLN A 13 9.28 -16.97 -0.49
CA GLN A 13 10.06 -16.21 0.47
C GLN A 13 10.09 -14.72 0.11
N SER A 14 10.28 -14.40 -1.17
CA SER A 14 10.26 -13.01 -1.65
C SER A 14 8.93 -12.34 -1.38
N ILE A 15 7.84 -13.03 -1.68
CA ILE A 15 6.49 -12.51 -1.44
C ILE A 15 6.26 -12.28 0.06
N ASN A 16 6.64 -13.24 0.88
CA ASN A 16 6.47 -13.13 2.33
C ASN A 16 7.30 -11.96 2.90
N SER A 17 8.52 -11.78 2.42
CA SER A 17 9.37 -10.66 2.82
C SER A 17 8.77 -9.32 2.41
N ALA A 18 8.22 -9.26 1.19
CA ALA A 18 7.58 -8.04 0.69
C ALA A 18 6.38 -7.67 1.55
N PHE A 19 5.55 -8.63 1.96
CA PHE A 19 4.41 -8.36 2.83
C PHE A 19 4.85 -7.93 4.23
N SER A 20 5.92 -8.50 4.75
CA SER A 20 6.48 -8.07 6.04
C SER A 20 6.95 -6.62 5.96
N ASN A 21 7.65 -6.26 4.90
CA ASN A 21 8.10 -4.89 4.69
C ASN A 21 6.93 -3.92 4.55
N LEU A 22 5.91 -4.32 3.80
CA LEU A 22 4.69 -3.52 3.64
C LEU A 22 4.02 -3.26 4.99
N ARG A 23 3.90 -4.30 5.80
CA ARG A 23 3.30 -4.19 7.13
C ARG A 23 4.07 -3.21 8.01
N ASP A 24 5.40 -3.24 7.93
CA ASP A 24 6.25 -2.35 8.72
C ASP A 24 6.09 -0.88 8.30
N CYS A 25 5.66 -0.64 7.07
CA CYS A 25 5.41 0.72 6.58
C CYS A 25 4.09 1.31 7.07
N ILE A 26 3.18 0.49 7.58
CA ILE A 26 1.87 0.97 8.04
C ILE A 26 1.95 1.33 9.53
N PRO A 27 1.63 2.58 9.90
CA PRO A 27 1.75 3.02 11.28
C PRO A 27 0.63 2.47 12.17
N ASN A 28 0.89 2.38 13.46
CA ASN A 28 -0.08 2.04 14.50
C ASN A 28 -0.67 0.64 14.37
N VAL A 29 0.07 -0.27 13.76
CA VAL A 29 -0.30 -1.69 13.75
C VAL A 29 0.41 -2.36 14.93
N PRO A 30 -0.34 -3.00 15.84
CA PRO A 30 0.29 -3.69 16.97
C PRO A 30 1.24 -4.78 16.47
N SER A 31 2.43 -4.86 17.06
CA SER A 31 3.47 -5.79 16.63
C SER A 31 3.10 -7.26 16.87
N ASP A 32 2.21 -7.51 17.82
CA ASP A 32 1.75 -8.85 18.18
C ASP A 32 0.56 -9.31 17.31
N THR A 33 0.04 -8.43 16.45
CA THR A 33 -1.09 -8.76 15.61
C THR A 33 -0.62 -9.53 14.37
N LYS A 34 -1.18 -10.72 14.18
CA LYS A 34 -0.94 -11.49 12.97
C LYS A 34 -1.93 -11.06 11.89
N LEU A 35 -1.41 -10.52 10.80
CA LEU A 35 -2.22 -10.10 9.67
C LEU A 35 -2.01 -11.05 8.50
N SER A 36 -3.10 -11.52 7.93
CA SER A 36 -3.04 -12.24 6.65
C SER A 36 -2.60 -11.29 5.54
N LYS A 37 -2.16 -11.84 4.42
CA LYS A 37 -1.76 -11.04 3.26
C LYS A 37 -2.90 -10.14 2.77
N ILE A 38 -4.13 -10.69 2.73
CA ILE A 38 -5.32 -9.91 2.32
C ILE A 38 -5.59 -8.78 3.29
N LYS A 39 -5.53 -9.03 4.59
CA LYS A 39 -5.74 -7.99 5.61
C LYS A 39 -4.65 -6.92 5.53
N THR A 40 -3.41 -7.31 5.28
CA THR A 40 -2.31 -6.37 5.10
C THR A 40 -2.56 -5.47 3.90
N LEU A 41 -3.01 -6.01 2.77
CA LEU A 41 -3.33 -5.22 1.58
C LEU A 41 -4.47 -4.24 1.85
N ARG A 42 -5.53 -4.69 2.51
CA ARG A 42 -6.66 -3.82 2.86
C ARG A 42 -6.22 -2.68 3.77
N LEU A 43 -5.39 -3.01 4.74
CA LEU A 43 -4.88 -2.01 5.67
C LEU A 43 -3.98 -1.01 4.96
N ALA A 44 -3.13 -1.47 4.06
CA ALA A 44 -2.28 -0.60 3.24
C ALA A 44 -3.13 0.34 2.38
N THR A 45 -4.19 -0.17 1.76
CA THR A 45 -5.12 0.63 0.96
C THR A 45 -5.79 1.70 1.82
N SER A 46 -6.20 1.36 3.03
CA SER A 46 -6.80 2.31 3.96
C SER A 46 -5.81 3.40 4.36
N TYR A 47 -4.56 3.02 4.61
CA TYR A 47 -3.51 3.99 4.95
C TYR A 47 -3.25 4.95 3.79
N ILE A 48 -3.18 4.45 2.57
CA ILE A 48 -2.98 5.28 1.39
C ILE A 48 -4.17 6.24 1.21
N SER A 49 -5.39 5.77 1.42
CA SER A 49 -6.59 6.62 1.39
C SER A 49 -6.52 7.74 2.42
N TYR A 50 -6.04 7.44 3.60
CA TYR A 50 -5.81 8.43 4.65
C TYR A 50 -4.80 9.50 4.20
N LEU A 51 -3.69 9.07 3.61
CA LEU A 51 -2.68 10.00 3.11
C LEU A 51 -3.22 10.88 1.97
N MET A 52 -4.03 10.30 1.10
CA MET A 52 -4.67 11.05 0.01
C MET A 52 -5.62 12.11 0.54
N LYS A 53 -6.38 11.79 1.58
CA LYS A 53 -7.26 12.77 2.24
C LYS A 53 -6.47 13.94 2.79
N ILE A 54 -5.32 13.66 3.41
CA ILE A 54 -4.46 14.72 3.94
C ILE A 54 -4.00 15.66 2.83
N LEU A 55 -3.56 15.10 1.69
CA LEU A 55 -3.06 15.88 0.57
C LEU A 55 -4.15 16.72 -0.09
N ASP A 56 -5.38 16.22 -0.14
CA ASP A 56 -6.49 16.91 -0.79
C ASP A 56 -7.26 17.86 0.13
N SER A 57 -7.00 17.81 1.42
CA SER A 57 -7.76 18.58 2.40
C SER A 57 -7.21 20.00 2.55
N PRO A 58 -8.08 20.99 2.87
CA PRO A 58 -7.62 22.30 3.29
C PRO A 58 -6.71 22.20 4.53
N TYR A 59 -5.87 23.19 4.71
CA TYR A 59 -4.85 23.18 5.78
C TYR A 59 -5.43 22.84 7.15
N GLU A 60 -6.57 23.40 7.49
CA GLU A 60 -7.22 23.17 8.80
C GLU A 60 -7.60 21.70 8.98
N ASN A 61 -8.20 21.11 7.96
CA ASN A 61 -8.59 19.69 7.99
C ASN A 61 -7.37 18.77 7.97
N CYS A 62 -6.35 19.17 7.22
CA CYS A 62 -5.08 18.43 7.16
C CYS A 62 -4.45 18.34 8.55
N THR A 63 -4.39 19.45 9.28
CA THR A 63 -3.85 19.50 10.63
C THR A 63 -4.61 18.57 11.56
N LYS A 64 -5.94 18.58 11.46
CA LYS A 64 -6.79 17.71 12.27
C LYS A 64 -6.54 16.24 11.97
N LEU A 65 -6.49 15.87 10.69
CA LEU A 65 -6.24 14.50 10.27
C LEU A 65 -4.87 14.02 10.75
N LEU A 66 -3.86 14.87 10.69
CA LEU A 66 -2.52 14.54 11.16
C LEU A 66 -2.48 14.36 12.68
N SER A 67 -3.20 15.19 13.43
CA SER A 67 -3.24 15.11 14.89
C SER A 67 -3.97 13.86 15.38
N GLU A 68 -5.00 13.44 14.68
CA GLU A 68 -5.74 12.21 15.00
C GLU A 68 -4.94 10.97 14.61
N GLY A 69 -4.13 11.05 13.56
CA GLY A 69 -3.31 9.96 13.06
C GLY A 69 -4.13 8.90 12.33
N PHE A 70 -3.41 7.95 11.76
CA PHE A 70 -4.05 6.82 11.11
C PHE A 70 -4.44 5.77 12.15
N ARG A 71 -5.66 5.28 12.06
CA ARG A 71 -6.15 4.20 12.92
C ARG A 71 -6.41 2.97 12.05
N ALA A 72 -5.69 1.90 12.35
CA ALA A 72 -5.88 0.63 11.70
C ALA A 72 -7.15 -0.04 12.22
N ASP A 73 -8.10 -0.32 11.33
CA ASP A 73 -9.29 -1.08 11.68
C ASP A 73 -8.98 -2.56 11.52
N LEU A 74 -8.75 -3.22 12.65
CA LEU A 74 -8.42 -4.65 12.68
C LEU A 74 -9.65 -5.53 12.96
N THR A 75 -10.84 -4.93 13.02
CA THR A 75 -12.05 -5.70 13.30
C THR A 75 -12.42 -6.59 12.12
N ASN A 76 -12.98 -7.75 12.42
CA ASN A 76 -13.49 -8.69 11.42
C ASN A 76 -14.94 -8.37 11.02
N ALA A 77 -15.39 -7.16 11.27
CA ALA A 77 -16.74 -6.75 10.92
C ALA A 77 -16.94 -6.86 9.41
N LYS A 78 -18.08 -7.40 9.01
CA LYS A 78 -18.45 -7.45 7.59
C LYS A 78 -18.53 -6.03 7.05
N ARG A 79 -17.75 -5.73 6.03
CA ARG A 79 -17.78 -4.43 5.40
C ARG A 79 -19.03 -4.30 4.54
N SER A 80 -19.61 -3.11 4.52
CA SER A 80 -20.73 -2.84 3.63
C SER A 80 -20.26 -2.91 2.17
N THR A 81 -21.19 -3.19 1.25
CA THR A 81 -20.91 -3.18 -0.19
C THR A 81 -20.35 -1.84 -0.62
N GLN A 82 -20.83 -0.75 -0.03
CA GLN A 82 -20.35 0.59 -0.33
C GLN A 82 -18.89 0.76 0.08
N GLN A 83 -18.50 0.26 1.24
CA GLN A 83 -17.12 0.32 1.71
C GLN A 83 -16.19 -0.46 0.77
N ASN A 84 -16.62 -1.63 0.33
CA ASN A 84 -15.85 -2.43 -0.63
C ASN A 84 -15.68 -1.72 -1.97
N ARG A 85 -16.71 -1.02 -2.44
CA ARG A 85 -16.64 -0.22 -3.68
C ARG A 85 -15.64 0.91 -3.56
N ILE A 86 -15.66 1.63 -2.44
CA ILE A 86 -14.73 2.73 -2.19
C ILE A 86 -13.30 2.22 -2.19
N GLU A 87 -13.04 1.12 -1.51
CA GLU A 87 -11.70 0.52 -1.46
C GLU A 87 -11.23 0.06 -2.82
N THR A 88 -12.11 -0.56 -3.61
CA THR A 88 -11.79 -1.00 -4.96
C THR A 88 -11.44 0.19 -5.87
N GLN A 89 -12.22 1.26 -5.79
CA GLN A 89 -11.95 2.47 -6.57
C GLN A 89 -10.62 3.10 -6.16
N ASN A 90 -10.35 3.16 -4.87
CA ASN A 90 -9.09 3.69 -4.36
C ASN A 90 -7.91 2.86 -4.84
N PHE A 91 -8.06 1.54 -4.83
CA PHE A 91 -7.01 0.64 -5.32
C PHE A 91 -6.71 0.87 -6.80
N VAL A 92 -7.75 0.97 -7.63
CA VAL A 92 -7.59 1.25 -9.06
C VAL A 92 -6.90 2.59 -9.29
N TYR A 93 -7.31 3.61 -8.54
CA TYR A 93 -6.70 4.93 -8.64
C TYR A 93 -5.22 4.91 -8.25
N ILE A 94 -4.89 4.20 -7.18
CA ILE A 94 -3.51 4.06 -6.71
C ILE A 94 -2.64 3.36 -7.77
N VAL A 95 -3.15 2.29 -8.38
CA VAL A 95 -2.44 1.57 -9.44
C VAL A 95 -2.20 2.49 -10.63
N HIS A 96 -3.21 3.29 -11.00
CA HIS A 96 -3.08 4.24 -12.10
C HIS A 96 -2.03 5.30 -11.81
N LEU A 97 -2.02 5.86 -10.61
CA LEU A 97 -1.01 6.84 -10.19
C LEU A 97 0.39 6.24 -10.20
N TYR A 98 0.52 5.01 -9.73
CA TYR A 98 1.79 4.31 -9.74
C TYR A 98 2.31 4.14 -11.17
N ASN A 99 1.45 3.71 -12.09
CA ASN A 99 1.83 3.51 -13.47
C ASN A 99 2.25 4.82 -14.14
N GLU A 100 1.55 5.92 -13.87
CA GLU A 100 1.93 7.24 -14.38
C GLU A 100 3.28 7.68 -13.82
N HIS A 101 3.51 7.45 -12.54
CA HIS A 101 4.77 7.82 -11.90
C HIS A 101 5.94 7.03 -12.49
N VAL A 102 5.77 5.72 -12.68
CA VAL A 102 6.79 4.85 -13.28
C VAL A 102 7.10 5.31 -14.70
N ASN A 103 6.08 5.58 -15.50
CA ASN A 103 6.28 6.06 -16.88
C ASN A 103 7.01 7.39 -16.91
N SER A 104 6.65 8.30 -16.03
CA SER A 104 7.32 9.60 -15.91
C SER A 104 8.79 9.43 -15.49
N PHE A 105 9.05 8.53 -14.55
CA PHE A 105 10.41 8.24 -14.09
C PHE A 105 11.27 7.65 -15.20
N GLU A 106 10.72 6.73 -15.99
CA GLU A 106 11.42 6.13 -17.12
C GLU A 106 11.79 7.17 -18.17
N LYS A 107 10.88 8.10 -18.45
CA LYS A 107 11.13 9.19 -19.40
C LYS A 107 12.23 10.13 -18.93
N SER A 108 12.38 10.28 -17.61
CA SER A 108 13.36 11.17 -16.99
C SER A 108 14.59 10.41 -16.50
N SER A 109 14.77 9.17 -16.91
CA SER A 109 15.83 8.31 -16.40
C SER A 109 17.22 8.91 -16.65
N PRO A 110 18.13 8.88 -15.66
CA PRO A 110 19.48 9.39 -15.82
C PRO A 110 20.26 8.72 -16.95
N SER A 111 19.94 7.48 -17.31
CA SER A 111 20.59 6.79 -18.41
C SER A 111 20.40 7.50 -19.74
N LYS A 112 19.32 8.25 -19.93
CA LYS A 112 19.08 9.04 -21.13
C LYS A 112 19.93 10.29 -21.16
N LEU A 113 20.30 10.81 -20.00
CA LEU A 113 21.16 11.99 -19.88
C LEU A 113 22.63 11.67 -20.11
N ASN A 114 23.04 10.44 -19.87
CA ASN A 114 24.41 9.99 -20.00
C ASN A 114 24.76 9.53 -21.41
N GLN A 115 23.88 9.68 -22.36
CA GLN A 115 24.11 9.28 -23.76
C GLN A 115 24.70 10.39 -24.62
N ASN A 116 25.09 11.47 -24.02
CA ASN A 116 25.74 12.57 -24.74
C ASN A 116 27.24 12.41 -24.81
#